data_f870cbf433f896e2a3e031dfd799f8a9
#
_entry.id   f870cbf433f896e2a3e031dfd799f8a9
#
_cell.length_a   1.000
_cell.length_b   1.000
_cell.length_c   1.000
_cell.angle_alpha   90.00
_cell.angle_beta   90.00
_cell.angle_gamma   90.00
#
_symmetry.space_group_name_H-M   'P 1'
#
loop_
_entity.id
_entity.type
_entity.pdbx_description
1 polymer ?
#
loop_
_entity_poly.entity_id
_entity_poly.type
_entity_poly.pdbx_seq_one_letter_code
_entity_poly.pdbx_strand_id
1 'polypeptide(L)'
;MRLIPPINQLKQWILAWQLRGQQQLARWGIREQTLLIGLSFIVGLVAGGATWLFEQTVKLIENYYYLPLANSTHATTRWPCYVFLPLIPAGGGLALVLWRRLWGRQKSELHGLAGLLHSLSRESGKLKASLGIETLVASSLTIGSGGSAGPEAPIAVIGASIGALCGNTLGFSRRNMPILLGCGAAAGISAVFGAPIAGVLFAMEVLLRDFSVRTLTPIVISSVMASTMYVGLSGGGAARGIFQMPTNGPALAFTFGQVPYYLLLGAVCGLLAVGFTRFYLLVENYSQKHRSRIPYFLHPAIGAALSGVCGVAMLIIFRDDPFLHTRFAQGYIPIFSDGYPTILRMIDPRWYSGVHTIAGHTINLTLEFLVVICVLKILATSFTLAPGGSGGVFAPALFIGAAGGGAVGLVLAHYGLVSDPATYALVGMGAVLAAAIQAPLTAIILLFELTQNYAIMVPIMLAAVTATVIQQLLVGESLYTLPLKKLGVKLGAAVGISALQRIGVDQLVLLKAQVARPDDSLSSILARSHLDGEEDFVVMDKTGNYLGLLTIDDLKTVLLEPEAAPLLLVGEVMRADVPPIKFHDTLDAALTMFGRFDISRLAVLDDVNPADKTPALLGFLTRSELMKRYQQELAGDLTV
;
A
#
# COMPACT_ATOMS: atom_id res chain seq x y z
N MET A 1 43.22 3.33 3.86
CA MET A 1 42.05 3.95 4.47
C MET A 1 40.92 2.91 4.51
N ARG A 2 40.83 2.09 5.58
CA ARG A 2 39.76 1.07 5.77
C ARG A 2 38.93 1.51 6.98
N LEU A 3 37.93 2.36 6.75
CA LEU A 3 37.07 2.93 7.81
C LEU A 3 35.65 2.34 7.84
N ILE A 4 35.36 1.29 7.07
CA ILE A 4 34.05 0.63 7.12
C ILE A 4 34.29 -0.82 7.55
N PRO A 5 33.78 -1.25 8.72
CA PRO A 5 33.90 -2.64 9.15
C PRO A 5 33.15 -3.54 8.16
N PRO A 6 33.60 -4.78 7.93
CA PRO A 6 32.93 -5.70 7.02
C PRO A 6 31.47 -5.91 7.44
N ILE A 7 30.57 -5.97 6.46
CA ILE A 7 29.11 -6.00 6.61
C ILE A 7 28.64 -7.03 7.68
N ASN A 8 29.36 -8.12 7.84
CA ASN A 8 29.07 -9.14 8.85
C ASN A 8 29.35 -8.68 10.30
N GLN A 9 30.37 -7.83 10.51
CA GLN A 9 30.64 -7.28 11.85
C GLN A 9 29.58 -6.21 12.23
N LEU A 10 29.12 -5.43 11.26
CA LEU A 10 28.04 -4.46 11.47
C LEU A 10 26.74 -5.15 11.86
N LYS A 11 26.38 -6.26 11.19
CA LYS A 11 25.21 -7.08 11.54
C LYS A 11 25.30 -7.68 12.94
N GLN A 12 26.45 -8.21 13.32
CA GLN A 12 26.67 -8.76 14.67
C GLN A 12 26.59 -7.66 15.73
N TRP A 13 27.11 -6.46 15.44
CA TRP A 13 27.05 -5.32 16.34
C TRP A 13 25.60 -4.84 16.54
N ILE A 14 24.82 -4.76 15.47
CA ILE A 14 23.38 -4.41 15.51
C ILE A 14 22.60 -5.46 16.32
N LEU A 15 22.84 -6.75 16.07
CA LEU A 15 22.20 -7.84 16.83
C LEU A 15 22.56 -7.81 18.32
N ALA A 16 23.83 -7.58 18.65
CA ALA A 16 24.29 -7.45 20.04
C ALA A 16 23.67 -6.22 20.72
N TRP A 17 23.49 -5.12 19.98
CA TRP A 17 22.85 -3.91 20.48
C TRP A 17 21.35 -4.12 20.71
N GLN A 18 20.68 -4.81 19.81
CA GLN A 18 19.27 -5.20 19.94
C GLN A 18 19.03 -6.08 21.16
N LEU A 19 19.84 -7.12 21.33
CA LEU A 19 19.75 -8.03 22.49
C LEU A 19 20.01 -7.31 23.82
N ARG A 20 21.01 -6.41 23.87
CA ARG A 20 21.27 -5.59 25.07
C ARG A 20 20.13 -4.62 25.35
N GLY A 21 19.58 -3.99 24.33
CA GLY A 21 18.43 -3.09 24.44
C GLY A 21 17.20 -3.81 24.98
N GLN A 22 16.84 -4.98 24.42
CA GLN A 22 15.73 -5.80 24.90
C GLN A 22 15.94 -6.27 26.36
N GLN A 23 17.16 -6.69 26.72
CA GLN A 23 17.48 -7.10 28.09
C GLN A 23 17.38 -5.93 29.09
N GLN A 24 17.80 -4.73 28.72
CA GLN A 24 17.66 -3.54 29.57
C GLN A 24 16.19 -3.14 29.75
N LEU A 25 15.38 -3.18 28.68
CA LEU A 25 13.97 -2.86 28.71
C LEU A 25 13.19 -3.88 29.55
N ALA A 26 13.53 -5.17 29.43
CA ALA A 26 12.97 -6.22 30.28
C ALA A 26 13.34 -6.03 31.75
N ARG A 27 14.54 -5.56 32.07
CA ARG A 27 14.96 -5.21 33.44
C ARG A 27 14.18 -4.04 34.03
N TRP A 28 13.72 -3.10 33.21
CA TRP A 28 12.89 -1.96 33.63
C TRP A 28 11.40 -2.30 33.70
N GLY A 29 11.02 -3.54 33.42
CA GLY A 29 9.63 -3.99 33.44
C GLY A 29 8.74 -3.32 32.36
N ILE A 30 9.34 -2.66 31.36
CA ILE A 30 8.60 -1.97 30.31
C ILE A 30 8.07 -3.01 29.31
N ARG A 31 6.75 -3.13 29.24
CA ARG A 31 6.09 -4.01 28.26
C ARG A 31 6.29 -3.49 26.84
N GLU A 32 6.41 -4.38 25.85
CA GLU A 32 6.55 -4.04 24.44
C GLU A 32 5.45 -3.08 23.94
N GLN A 33 4.24 -3.17 24.48
CA GLN A 33 3.13 -2.27 24.20
C GLN A 33 3.40 -0.81 24.62
N THR A 34 4.02 -0.59 25.78
CA THR A 34 4.37 0.76 26.25
C THR A 34 5.44 1.38 25.34
N LEU A 35 6.41 0.56 24.91
CA LEU A 35 7.41 0.98 23.93
C LEU A 35 6.78 1.30 22.58
N LEU A 36 5.80 0.52 22.13
CA LEU A 36 5.08 0.76 20.89
C LEU A 36 4.42 2.15 20.89
N ILE A 37 3.80 2.54 22.00
CA ILE A 37 3.18 3.86 22.18
C ILE A 37 4.24 4.98 22.12
N GLY A 38 5.33 4.85 22.87
CA GLY A 38 6.42 5.84 22.83
C GLY A 38 7.06 5.96 21.45
N LEU A 39 7.22 4.83 20.75
CA LEU A 39 7.80 4.80 19.42
C LEU A 39 6.86 5.37 18.36
N SER A 40 5.54 5.17 18.51
CA SER A 40 4.55 5.75 17.59
C SER A 40 4.60 7.28 17.57
N PHE A 41 4.90 7.91 18.71
CA PHE A 41 5.14 9.34 18.80
C PHE A 41 6.33 9.78 17.94
N ILE A 42 7.46 9.07 18.05
CA ILE A 42 8.68 9.36 17.28
C ILE A 42 8.45 9.10 15.78
N VAL A 43 7.82 7.97 15.45
CA VAL A 43 7.47 7.62 14.07
C VAL A 43 6.59 8.71 13.45
N GLY A 44 5.61 9.24 14.20
CA GLY A 44 4.75 10.33 13.75
C GLY A 44 5.55 11.59 13.42
N LEU A 45 6.40 12.06 14.33
CA LEU A 45 7.22 13.25 14.11
C LEU A 45 8.16 13.10 12.90
N VAL A 46 8.86 11.96 12.80
CA VAL A 46 9.82 11.72 11.72
C VAL A 46 9.09 11.57 10.37
N ALA A 47 7.96 10.85 10.35
CA ALA A 47 7.16 10.69 9.13
C ALA A 47 6.52 12.01 8.67
N GLY A 48 6.05 12.85 9.61
CA GLY A 48 5.56 14.19 9.30
C GLY A 48 6.64 15.08 8.67
N GLY A 49 7.85 15.05 9.23
CA GLY A 49 9.01 15.75 8.65
C GLY A 49 9.41 15.21 7.27
N ALA A 50 9.38 13.88 7.09
CA ALA A 50 9.67 13.25 5.80
C ALA A 50 8.61 13.59 4.74
N THR A 51 7.34 13.71 5.12
CA THR A 51 6.26 14.15 4.23
C THR A 51 6.49 15.59 3.75
N TRP A 52 6.85 16.48 4.67
CA TRP A 52 7.21 17.86 4.32
C TRP A 52 8.41 17.89 3.36
N LEU A 53 9.46 17.12 3.65
CA LEU A 53 10.64 17.02 2.78
C LEU A 53 10.28 16.52 1.37
N PHE A 54 9.43 15.50 1.29
CA PHE A 54 8.95 14.96 0.01
C PHE A 54 8.22 16.05 -0.80
N GLU A 55 7.30 16.78 -0.17
CA GLU A 55 6.58 17.88 -0.83
C GLU A 55 7.52 18.98 -1.33
N GLN A 56 8.53 19.38 -0.50
CA GLN A 56 9.53 20.35 -0.93
C GLN A 56 10.34 19.85 -2.12
N THR A 57 10.65 18.54 -2.15
CA THR A 57 11.38 17.93 -3.27
C THR A 57 10.54 17.92 -4.55
N VAL A 58 9.25 17.62 -4.46
CA VAL A 58 8.31 17.71 -5.60
C VAL A 58 8.25 19.15 -6.12
N LYS A 59 8.02 20.14 -5.24
CA LYS A 59 7.96 21.56 -5.59
C LYS A 59 9.28 22.07 -6.19
N LEU A 60 10.41 21.58 -5.71
CA LEU A 60 11.72 21.94 -6.28
C LEU A 60 11.82 21.48 -7.73
N ILE A 61 11.46 20.23 -8.04
CA ILE A 61 11.49 19.71 -9.41
C ILE A 61 10.45 20.44 -10.27
N GLU A 62 9.27 20.72 -9.74
CA GLU A 62 8.24 21.47 -10.43
C GLU A 62 8.71 22.90 -10.80
N ASN A 63 9.29 23.61 -9.85
CA ASN A 63 9.74 25.00 -10.04
C ASN A 63 10.98 25.12 -10.96
N TYR A 64 11.91 24.18 -10.88
CA TYR A 64 13.18 24.27 -11.65
C TYR A 64 13.16 23.48 -12.97
N TYR A 65 12.29 22.51 -13.13
CA TYR A 65 12.21 21.69 -14.34
C TYR A 65 10.89 21.90 -15.09
N TYR A 66 9.73 21.62 -14.44
CA TYR A 66 8.45 21.60 -15.14
C TYR A 66 7.99 23.01 -15.56
N LEU A 67 7.89 23.96 -14.61
CA LEU A 67 7.36 25.30 -14.88
C LEU A 67 8.18 26.10 -15.88
N PRO A 68 9.53 26.15 -15.82
CA PRO A 68 10.32 26.86 -16.83
C PRO A 68 10.13 26.30 -18.24
N LEU A 69 10.08 24.99 -18.38
CA LEU A 69 9.89 24.33 -19.68
C LEU A 69 8.45 24.52 -20.19
N ALA A 70 7.45 24.39 -19.31
CA ALA A 70 6.06 24.63 -19.66
C ALA A 70 5.83 26.10 -20.06
N ASN A 71 6.39 27.07 -19.34
CA ASN A 71 6.28 28.50 -19.66
C ASN A 71 7.01 28.85 -20.98
N SER A 72 8.15 28.25 -21.26
CA SER A 72 8.86 28.49 -22.52
C SER A 72 8.08 27.99 -23.74
N THR A 73 7.26 26.95 -23.57
CA THR A 73 6.37 26.44 -24.63
C THR A 73 5.15 27.35 -24.84
N HIS A 74 4.81 28.21 -23.86
CA HIS A 74 3.66 29.14 -23.91
C HIS A 74 3.95 30.49 -24.50
N ALA A 75 5.17 31.01 -24.30
CA ALA A 75 5.55 32.36 -24.75
C ALA A 75 5.45 32.54 -26.27
N THR A 76 5.33 31.42 -27.00
CA THR A 76 5.16 31.42 -28.46
C THR A 76 3.87 30.70 -28.82
N THR A 77 2.82 31.43 -29.12
CA THR A 77 1.51 30.96 -29.64
C THR A 77 1.59 30.21 -30.97
N ARG A 78 2.75 29.69 -31.38
CA ARG A 78 3.00 28.98 -32.63
C ARG A 78 2.99 27.45 -32.44
N TRP A 79 2.35 26.74 -33.35
CA TRP A 79 2.20 25.30 -33.44
C TRP A 79 3.42 24.43 -33.01
N PRO A 80 4.68 24.79 -33.26
CA PRO A 80 5.82 23.95 -32.92
C PRO A 80 5.99 23.69 -31.41
N CYS A 81 5.47 24.55 -30.56
CA CYS A 81 5.73 24.46 -29.11
C CYS A 81 4.93 23.35 -28.41
N TYR A 82 3.72 23.04 -28.88
CA TYR A 82 2.93 21.95 -28.33
C TYR A 82 3.59 20.57 -28.53
N VAL A 83 4.39 20.40 -29.58
CA VAL A 83 5.11 19.15 -29.88
C VAL A 83 6.14 18.82 -28.78
N PHE A 84 6.70 19.82 -28.12
CA PHE A 84 7.68 19.62 -27.05
C PHE A 84 7.05 19.31 -25.69
N LEU A 85 5.76 19.57 -25.48
CA LEU A 85 5.09 19.32 -24.22
C LEU A 85 5.16 17.86 -23.74
N PRO A 86 4.99 16.82 -24.61
CA PRO A 86 5.17 15.44 -24.22
C PRO A 86 6.58 15.07 -23.75
N LEU A 87 7.59 15.84 -24.15
CA LEU A 87 8.97 15.60 -23.76
C LEU A 87 9.24 16.00 -22.29
N ILE A 88 8.43 16.90 -21.71
CA ILE A 88 8.61 17.33 -20.32
C ILE A 88 8.38 16.16 -19.36
N PRO A 89 7.20 15.50 -19.29
CA PRO A 89 7.04 14.33 -18.43
C PRO A 89 7.91 13.14 -18.89
N ALA A 90 8.20 13.00 -20.20
CA ALA A 90 9.11 11.96 -20.71
C ALA A 90 10.52 12.09 -20.12
N GLY A 91 11.05 13.32 -20.01
CA GLY A 91 12.34 13.59 -19.37
C GLY A 91 12.36 13.16 -17.90
N GLY A 92 11.26 13.41 -17.15
CA GLY A 92 11.09 12.88 -15.81
C GLY A 92 11.07 11.35 -15.75
N GLY A 93 10.39 10.71 -16.72
CA GLY A 93 10.41 9.25 -16.88
C GLY A 93 11.80 8.70 -17.15
N LEU A 94 12.62 9.37 -17.98
CA LEU A 94 14.02 9.01 -18.21
C LEU A 94 14.88 9.20 -16.96
N ALA A 95 14.70 10.30 -16.23
CA ALA A 95 15.38 10.55 -14.96
C ALA A 95 15.07 9.46 -13.92
N LEU A 96 13.80 9.03 -13.84
CA LEU A 96 13.38 7.90 -13.01
C LEU A 96 14.10 6.60 -13.39
N VAL A 97 14.22 6.32 -14.69
CA VAL A 97 14.94 5.14 -15.19
C VAL A 97 16.42 5.18 -14.80
N LEU A 98 17.05 6.34 -14.99
CA LEU A 98 18.45 6.54 -14.60
C LEU A 98 18.65 6.36 -13.10
N TRP A 99 17.77 6.94 -12.28
CA TRP A 99 17.78 6.76 -10.84
C TRP A 99 17.70 5.29 -10.43
N ARG A 100 16.73 4.53 -10.96
CA ARG A 100 16.58 3.10 -10.67
C ARG A 100 17.79 2.27 -11.12
N ARG A 101 18.46 2.67 -12.20
CA ARG A 101 19.68 2.01 -12.67
C ARG A 101 20.87 2.27 -11.75
N LEU A 102 21.01 3.49 -11.23
CA LEU A 102 22.09 3.89 -10.32
C LEU A 102 21.90 3.32 -8.90
N TRP A 103 20.68 3.32 -8.41
CA TRP A 103 20.35 2.85 -7.05
C TRP A 103 20.46 1.33 -6.88
N GLY A 104 20.62 0.60 -7.97
CA GLY A 104 20.69 -0.87 -7.95
C GLY A 104 19.30 -1.50 -7.95
N ARG A 105 19.07 -2.39 -8.90
CA ARG A 105 17.81 -3.10 -9.11
C ARG A 105 17.31 -3.78 -7.83
N GLN A 106 16.31 -3.24 -7.18
CA GLN A 106 15.43 -4.07 -6.39
C GLN A 106 14.51 -4.82 -7.35
N LYS A 107 14.66 -6.14 -7.39
CA LYS A 107 13.86 -7.07 -8.22
C LYS A 107 12.41 -7.22 -7.73
N SER A 108 11.86 -6.30 -6.94
CA SER A 108 10.47 -6.43 -6.54
C SER A 108 9.56 -6.10 -7.72
N GLU A 109 8.72 -7.04 -8.11
CA GLU A 109 7.72 -6.85 -9.17
C GLU A 109 6.61 -5.89 -8.74
N LEU A 110 6.48 -5.63 -7.44
CA LEU A 110 5.49 -4.74 -6.85
C LEU A 110 6.16 -3.46 -6.33
N HIS A 111 5.66 -2.32 -6.81
CA HIS A 111 6.10 -1.00 -6.38
C HIS A 111 4.98 -0.24 -5.65
N GLY A 112 5.35 0.78 -4.88
CA GLY A 112 4.40 1.65 -4.18
C GLY A 112 3.58 0.92 -3.11
N LEU A 113 2.30 1.28 -2.99
CA LEU A 113 1.41 0.77 -1.95
C LEU A 113 1.13 -0.75 -2.09
N ALA A 114 1.09 -1.28 -3.30
CA ALA A 114 0.93 -2.71 -3.53
C ALA A 114 2.12 -3.51 -2.96
N GLY A 115 3.34 -3.00 -3.07
CA GLY A 115 4.53 -3.57 -2.43
C GLY A 115 4.47 -3.54 -0.91
N LEU A 116 3.94 -2.45 -0.33
CA LEU A 116 3.70 -2.35 1.11
C LEU A 116 2.67 -3.38 1.59
N LEU A 117 1.53 -3.50 0.89
CA LEU A 117 0.50 -4.49 1.20
C LEU A 117 1.03 -5.94 1.08
N HIS A 118 1.87 -6.22 0.09
CA HIS A 118 2.53 -7.51 -0.05
C HIS A 118 3.44 -7.83 1.14
N SER A 119 4.26 -6.86 1.56
CA SER A 119 5.14 -7.01 2.73
C SER A 119 4.36 -7.22 4.03
N LEU A 120 3.22 -6.54 4.20
CA LEU A 120 2.33 -6.74 5.34
C LEU A 120 1.70 -8.14 5.34
N SER A 121 1.30 -8.66 4.17
CA SER A 121 0.56 -9.91 4.06
C SER A 121 1.43 -11.17 4.11
N ARG A 122 2.63 -11.15 3.52
CA ARG A 122 3.50 -12.33 3.40
C ARG A 122 4.76 -12.28 4.27
N GLU A 123 5.30 -11.08 4.52
CA GLU A 123 6.60 -10.93 5.18
C GLU A 123 6.47 -10.42 6.63
N SER A 124 5.26 -10.46 7.20
CA SER A 124 4.99 -9.98 8.58
C SER A 124 5.55 -8.57 8.84
N GLY A 125 5.50 -7.69 7.84
CA GLY A 125 5.97 -6.32 7.94
C GLY A 125 7.47 -6.13 7.73
N LYS A 126 8.21 -7.09 7.20
CA LYS A 126 9.63 -6.91 6.84
C LYS A 126 9.75 -5.99 5.61
N LEU A 127 9.76 -4.69 5.85
CA LEU A 127 9.99 -3.67 4.83
C LEU A 127 11.42 -3.15 4.93
N LYS A 128 12.10 -3.01 3.78
CA LYS A 128 13.44 -2.40 3.75
C LYS A 128 13.31 -0.89 3.84
N ALA A 129 14.04 -0.25 4.75
CA ALA A 129 14.07 1.20 4.88
C ALA A 129 14.50 1.93 3.59
N SER A 130 15.34 1.29 2.76
CA SER A 130 15.75 1.82 1.46
C SER A 130 14.59 2.03 0.47
N LEU A 131 13.46 1.31 0.66
CA LEU A 131 12.26 1.50 -0.16
C LEU A 131 11.65 2.89 0.03
N GLY A 132 11.69 3.44 1.24
CA GLY A 132 11.22 4.80 1.52
C GLY A 132 12.00 5.85 0.72
N ILE A 133 13.34 5.75 0.70
CA ILE A 133 14.20 6.68 -0.04
C ILE A 133 13.99 6.51 -1.55
N GLU A 134 13.93 5.27 -2.04
CA GLU A 134 13.65 4.99 -3.46
C GLU A 134 12.32 5.60 -3.87
N THR A 135 11.27 5.39 -3.07
CA THR A 135 9.93 5.91 -3.34
C THR A 135 9.92 7.44 -3.30
N LEU A 136 10.61 8.06 -2.33
CA LEU A 136 10.72 9.52 -2.24
C LEU A 136 11.26 10.11 -3.55
N VAL A 137 12.44 9.65 -3.99
CA VAL A 137 13.07 10.21 -5.19
C VAL A 137 12.30 9.84 -6.47
N ALA A 138 11.89 8.57 -6.60
CA ALA A 138 11.18 8.09 -7.78
C ALA A 138 9.85 8.83 -8.00
N SER A 139 9.08 9.05 -6.91
CA SER A 139 7.78 9.73 -7.01
C SER A 139 7.94 11.23 -7.18
N SER A 140 8.95 11.85 -6.55
CA SER A 140 9.25 13.27 -6.77
C SER A 140 9.63 13.54 -8.22
N LEU A 141 10.42 12.65 -8.85
CA LEU A 141 10.76 12.76 -10.28
C LEU A 141 9.53 12.61 -11.17
N THR A 142 8.64 11.64 -10.87
CA THR A 142 7.45 11.40 -11.69
C THR A 142 6.45 12.56 -11.57
N ILE A 143 6.08 12.96 -10.34
CA ILE A 143 5.06 13.98 -10.08
C ILE A 143 5.57 15.37 -10.44
N GLY A 144 6.76 15.72 -9.96
CA GLY A 144 7.35 17.05 -10.17
C GLY A 144 7.71 17.35 -11.62
N SER A 145 7.87 16.33 -12.47
CA SER A 145 8.07 16.54 -13.93
C SER A 145 6.77 16.65 -14.72
N GLY A 146 5.60 16.64 -14.08
CA GLY A 146 4.31 16.73 -14.75
C GLY A 146 3.63 15.39 -15.02
N GLY A 147 4.16 14.28 -14.54
CA GLY A 147 3.47 12.98 -14.59
C GLY A 147 2.18 13.00 -13.77
N SER A 148 1.08 12.51 -14.33
CA SER A 148 -0.25 12.50 -13.67
C SER A 148 -0.32 11.42 -12.60
N ALA A 149 -0.09 11.80 -11.34
CA ALA A 149 -0.07 10.88 -10.20
C ALA A 149 -0.20 11.62 -8.86
N GLY A 150 -0.70 10.94 -7.84
CA GLY A 150 -0.85 11.50 -6.49
C GLY A 150 0.37 11.24 -5.59
N PRO A 151 0.61 12.11 -4.60
CA PRO A 151 1.69 11.97 -3.62
C PRO A 151 1.37 10.99 -2.48
N GLU A 152 0.10 10.60 -2.26
CA GLU A 152 -0.37 9.95 -1.03
C GLU A 152 0.19 8.54 -0.86
N ALA A 153 0.15 7.72 -1.92
CA ALA A 153 0.68 6.36 -1.86
C ALA A 153 2.20 6.36 -1.62
N PRO A 154 3.01 7.20 -2.30
CA PRO A 154 4.41 7.40 -1.95
C PRO A 154 4.64 7.80 -0.48
N ILE A 155 3.88 8.76 0.02
CA ILE A 155 4.01 9.25 1.40
C ILE A 155 3.68 8.15 2.40
N ALA A 156 2.63 7.34 2.16
CA ALA A 156 2.30 6.20 2.99
C ALA A 156 3.44 5.16 3.02
N VAL A 157 4.11 4.90 1.88
CA VAL A 157 5.25 3.98 1.80
C VAL A 157 6.48 4.55 2.51
N ILE A 158 6.77 5.85 2.35
CA ILE A 158 7.86 6.54 3.06
C ILE A 158 7.66 6.44 4.56
N GLY A 159 6.46 6.79 5.06
CA GLY A 159 6.09 6.70 6.45
C GLY A 159 6.18 5.26 6.99
N ALA A 160 5.61 4.28 6.29
CA ALA A 160 5.71 2.86 6.65
C ALA A 160 7.16 2.38 6.71
N SER A 161 8.03 2.85 5.80
CA SER A 161 9.46 2.52 5.82
C SER A 161 10.18 3.06 7.06
N ILE A 162 9.76 4.24 7.55
CA ILE A 162 10.25 4.81 8.81
C ILE A 162 9.78 3.94 9.98
N GLY A 163 8.50 3.56 10.03
CA GLY A 163 7.97 2.63 11.03
C GLY A 163 8.71 1.29 11.04
N ALA A 164 8.98 0.72 9.85
CA ALA A 164 9.75 -0.50 9.70
C ALA A 164 11.20 -0.34 10.16
N LEU A 165 11.86 0.79 9.86
CA LEU A 165 13.21 1.08 10.32
C LEU A 165 13.28 1.09 11.85
N CYS A 166 12.36 1.82 12.48
CA CYS A 166 12.28 1.91 13.94
C CYS A 166 12.01 0.52 14.57
N GLY A 167 11.06 -0.24 14.03
CA GLY A 167 10.73 -1.58 14.51
C GLY A 167 11.88 -2.57 14.34
N ASN A 168 12.55 -2.56 13.19
CA ASN A 168 13.69 -3.43 12.91
C ASN A 168 14.92 -3.09 13.79
N THR A 169 15.19 -1.80 14.04
CA THR A 169 16.33 -1.40 14.87
C THR A 169 16.16 -1.79 16.35
N LEU A 170 14.93 -1.78 16.84
CA LEU A 170 14.61 -2.15 18.23
C LEU A 170 14.22 -3.62 18.40
N GLY A 171 14.15 -4.39 17.32
CA GLY A 171 13.86 -5.83 17.37
C GLY A 171 12.41 -6.15 17.80
N PHE A 172 11.44 -5.35 17.35
CA PHE A 172 10.02 -5.58 17.65
C PHE A 172 9.53 -6.93 17.12
N SER A 173 8.60 -7.53 17.87
CA SER A 173 7.97 -8.78 17.50
C SER A 173 7.21 -8.67 16.17
N ARG A 174 7.07 -9.78 15.45
CA ARG A 174 6.30 -9.87 14.20
C ARG A 174 4.85 -9.40 14.36
N ARG A 175 4.30 -9.53 15.57
CA ARG A 175 2.94 -9.09 15.90
C ARG A 175 2.81 -7.57 15.90
N ASN A 176 3.81 -6.83 16.36
CA ASN A 176 3.78 -5.38 16.52
C ASN A 176 4.38 -4.63 15.32
N MET A 177 5.14 -5.31 14.47
CA MET A 177 5.74 -4.70 13.27
C MET A 177 4.69 -4.11 12.30
N PRO A 178 3.58 -4.81 11.96
CA PRO A 178 2.52 -4.23 11.11
C PRO A 178 1.92 -2.95 11.70
N ILE A 179 1.79 -2.87 13.04
CA ILE A 179 1.26 -1.67 13.70
C ILE A 179 2.19 -0.47 13.49
N LEU A 180 3.51 -0.66 13.61
CA LEU A 180 4.50 0.41 13.36
C LEU A 180 4.50 0.87 11.90
N LEU A 181 4.33 -0.05 10.95
CA LEU A 181 4.17 0.30 9.54
C LEU A 181 2.87 1.11 9.33
N GLY A 182 1.78 0.70 9.98
CA GLY A 182 0.51 1.42 10.00
C GLY A 182 0.65 2.81 10.61
N CYS A 183 1.38 2.96 11.74
CA CYS A 183 1.70 4.25 12.34
C CYS A 183 2.39 5.20 11.35
N GLY A 184 3.42 4.70 10.66
CA GLY A 184 4.14 5.51 9.68
C GLY A 184 3.29 5.89 8.47
N ALA A 185 2.50 4.97 7.93
CA ALA A 185 1.62 5.24 6.80
C ALA A 185 0.50 6.24 7.18
N ALA A 186 -0.16 6.04 8.33
CA ALA A 186 -1.16 6.98 8.85
C ALA A 186 -0.58 8.39 9.05
N ALA A 187 0.63 8.45 9.62
CA ALA A 187 1.37 9.68 9.82
C ALA A 187 1.59 10.46 8.51
N GLY A 188 2.01 9.75 7.46
CA GLY A 188 2.21 10.36 6.14
C GLY A 188 0.92 10.95 5.56
N ILE A 189 -0.16 10.17 5.52
CA ILE A 189 -1.47 10.63 5.01
C ILE A 189 -2.02 11.79 5.84
N SER A 190 -1.92 11.68 7.18
CA SER A 190 -2.35 12.73 8.10
C SER A 190 -1.62 14.05 7.85
N ALA A 191 -0.31 13.99 7.65
CA ALA A 191 0.51 15.17 7.44
C ALA A 191 0.15 15.91 6.15
N VAL A 192 0.03 15.19 5.02
CA VAL A 192 -0.22 15.82 3.72
C VAL A 192 -1.60 16.46 3.62
N PHE A 193 -2.61 15.82 4.22
CA PHE A 193 -3.99 16.34 4.16
C PHE A 193 -4.37 17.24 5.34
N GLY A 194 -3.59 17.27 6.42
CA GLY A 194 -4.00 17.89 7.67
C GLY A 194 -5.22 17.19 8.30
N ALA A 195 -5.38 15.89 8.04
CA ALA A 195 -6.55 15.07 8.34
C ALA A 195 -6.15 13.85 9.20
N PRO A 196 -5.96 14.03 10.52
CA PRO A 196 -5.46 12.96 11.39
C PRO A 196 -6.39 11.75 11.49
N ILE A 197 -7.71 11.94 11.53
CA ILE A 197 -8.67 10.82 11.65
C ILE A 197 -8.70 10.02 10.35
N ALA A 198 -8.68 10.69 9.19
CA ALA A 198 -8.63 10.02 7.89
C ALA A 198 -7.33 9.23 7.71
N GLY A 199 -6.19 9.75 8.18
CA GLY A 199 -4.92 9.03 8.17
C GLY A 199 -4.98 7.73 8.99
N VAL A 200 -5.60 7.77 10.18
CA VAL A 200 -5.84 6.60 11.01
C VAL A 200 -6.71 5.57 10.29
N LEU A 201 -7.86 6.02 9.75
CA LEU A 201 -8.78 5.13 9.03
C LEU A 201 -8.15 4.53 7.78
N PHE A 202 -7.36 5.29 7.03
CA PHE A 202 -6.61 4.76 5.89
C PHE A 202 -5.68 3.60 6.30
N ALA A 203 -4.93 3.76 7.39
CA ALA A 203 -4.07 2.68 7.85
C ALA A 203 -4.86 1.46 8.32
N MET A 204 -6.00 1.67 9.01
CA MET A 204 -6.83 0.59 9.53
C MET A 204 -7.68 -0.10 8.46
N GLU A 205 -8.28 0.66 7.52
CA GLU A 205 -9.19 0.14 6.50
C GLU A 205 -8.45 -0.42 5.29
N VAL A 206 -7.39 0.28 4.82
CA VAL A 206 -6.68 -0.08 3.58
C VAL A 206 -5.49 -0.99 3.83
N LEU A 207 -4.66 -0.69 4.86
CA LEU A 207 -3.40 -1.38 5.07
C LEU A 207 -3.51 -2.57 6.00
N LEU A 208 -4.00 -2.35 7.22
CA LEU A 208 -4.01 -3.36 8.28
C LEU A 208 -5.27 -4.23 8.23
N ARG A 209 -6.40 -3.65 7.80
CA ARG A 209 -7.73 -4.25 7.82
C ARG A 209 -8.11 -4.75 9.22
N ASP A 210 -7.68 -4.00 10.24
CA ASP A 210 -7.84 -4.31 11.66
C ASP A 210 -8.29 -3.04 12.40
N PHE A 211 -9.46 -3.12 13.07
CA PHE A 211 -10.06 -2.03 13.84
C PHE A 211 -9.97 -2.27 15.36
N SER A 212 -9.01 -3.08 15.81
CA SER A 212 -8.83 -3.34 17.24
C SER A 212 -8.31 -2.10 17.99
N VAL A 213 -8.70 -1.95 19.27
CA VAL A 213 -8.24 -0.85 20.14
C VAL A 213 -6.71 -0.87 20.29
N ARG A 214 -6.10 -2.04 20.21
CA ARG A 214 -4.67 -2.24 20.32
C ARG A 214 -3.90 -1.58 19.18
N THR A 215 -4.42 -1.66 17.94
CA THR A 215 -3.84 -1.03 16.75
C THR A 215 -4.19 0.44 16.66
N LEU A 216 -5.39 0.83 17.09
CA LEU A 216 -5.90 2.19 17.02
C LEU A 216 -5.03 3.19 17.79
N THR A 217 -4.74 2.91 19.08
CA THR A 217 -4.06 3.89 19.97
C THR A 217 -2.69 4.34 19.45
N PRO A 218 -1.75 3.46 19.08
CA PRO A 218 -0.47 3.88 18.52
C PRO A 218 -0.60 4.66 17.21
N ILE A 219 -1.54 4.25 16.34
CA ILE A 219 -1.76 4.88 15.04
C ILE A 219 -2.31 6.29 15.21
N VAL A 220 -3.25 6.51 16.13
CA VAL A 220 -3.78 7.85 16.45
C VAL A 220 -2.67 8.77 16.92
N ILE A 221 -1.84 8.34 17.86
CA ILE A 221 -0.72 9.13 18.37
C ILE A 221 0.21 9.53 17.23
N SER A 222 0.61 8.57 16.39
CA SER A 222 1.50 8.81 15.28
C SER A 222 0.90 9.79 14.26
N SER A 223 -0.38 9.64 13.95
CA SER A 223 -1.13 10.46 13.01
C SER A 223 -1.19 11.94 13.47
N VAL A 224 -1.57 12.18 14.74
CA VAL A 224 -1.66 13.52 15.32
C VAL A 224 -0.29 14.18 15.38
N MET A 225 0.75 13.46 15.81
CA MET A 225 2.10 14.00 15.89
C MET A 225 2.66 14.39 14.51
N ALA A 226 2.34 13.61 13.47
CA ALA A 226 2.76 13.92 12.12
C ALA A 226 2.10 15.18 11.56
N SER A 227 0.79 15.32 11.75
CA SER A 227 0.05 16.53 11.36
C SER A 227 0.61 17.75 12.07
N THR A 228 0.85 17.67 13.39
CA THR A 228 1.44 18.77 14.18
C THR A 228 2.84 19.16 13.68
N MET A 229 3.69 18.17 13.41
CA MET A 229 5.05 18.40 12.90
C MET A 229 5.02 19.07 11.52
N TYR A 230 4.16 18.60 10.63
CA TYR A 230 4.01 19.16 9.29
C TYR A 230 3.53 20.61 9.33
N VAL A 231 2.52 20.93 10.15
CA VAL A 231 2.02 22.29 10.36
C VAL A 231 3.11 23.21 10.90
N GLY A 232 3.90 22.73 11.87
CA GLY A 232 5.03 23.48 12.43
C GLY A 232 6.10 23.83 11.39
N LEU A 233 6.45 22.88 10.52
CA LEU A 233 7.44 23.08 9.44
C LEU A 233 6.92 23.94 8.30
N SER A 234 5.60 23.95 8.07
CA SER A 234 4.95 24.72 7.01
C SER A 234 4.64 26.19 7.40
N GLY A 235 5.11 26.65 8.57
CA GLY A 235 4.93 28.03 9.01
C GLY A 235 3.54 28.37 9.55
N GLY A 236 2.81 27.37 10.06
CA GLY A 236 1.51 27.56 10.74
C GLY A 236 0.30 27.80 9.81
N GLY A 237 0.51 28.10 8.52
CA GLY A 237 -0.57 28.30 7.55
C GLY A 237 -1.25 27.00 7.08
N ALA A 238 -0.57 25.87 7.22
CA ALA A 238 -1.04 24.56 6.77
C ALA A 238 -2.02 23.85 7.74
N ALA A 239 -2.41 24.49 8.84
CA ALA A 239 -3.41 23.96 9.77
C ALA A 239 -4.80 23.75 9.14
N ARG A 240 -5.00 24.24 7.91
CA ARG A 240 -6.28 24.17 7.19
C ARG A 240 -6.28 23.20 6.03
N GLY A 241 -5.41 22.20 5.99
CA GLY A 241 -5.38 21.20 4.91
C GLY A 241 -5.16 21.79 3.49
N ILE A 242 -4.96 20.92 2.51
CA ILE A 242 -4.77 21.29 1.10
C ILE A 242 -6.06 21.91 0.52
N PHE A 243 -7.23 21.46 0.95
CA PHE A 243 -8.52 21.90 0.43
C PHE A 243 -9.20 22.86 1.41
N GLN A 244 -9.08 24.14 1.16
CA GLN A 244 -9.82 25.16 1.89
C GLN A 244 -11.15 25.42 1.18
N MET A 245 -12.27 25.07 1.82
CA MET A 245 -13.58 25.46 1.32
C MET A 245 -13.79 26.97 1.48
N PRO A 246 -14.40 27.64 0.48
CA PRO A 246 -14.80 29.03 0.64
C PRO A 246 -15.75 29.16 1.84
N THR A 247 -15.37 29.93 2.84
CA THR A 247 -16.17 30.12 4.07
C THR A 247 -17.50 30.84 3.84
N ASN A 248 -17.69 31.44 2.65
CA ASN A 248 -18.85 32.24 2.27
C ASN A 248 -19.77 31.56 1.27
N GLY A 249 -19.72 30.24 1.12
CA GLY A 249 -20.68 29.48 0.30
C GLY A 249 -22.06 29.42 0.96
N PRO A 250 -23.15 29.23 0.17
CA PRO A 250 -24.48 29.02 0.74
C PRO A 250 -24.46 27.84 1.71
N ALA A 251 -25.18 27.96 2.82
CA ALA A 251 -25.28 26.88 3.80
C ALA A 251 -25.77 25.62 3.08
N LEU A 252 -24.95 24.58 3.05
CA LEU A 252 -25.28 23.30 2.45
C LEU A 252 -26.37 22.65 3.30
N ALA A 253 -27.64 22.87 2.94
CA ALA A 253 -28.78 22.24 3.59
C ALA A 253 -29.12 20.96 2.84
N PHE A 254 -28.84 19.81 3.43
CA PHE A 254 -29.31 18.52 2.90
C PHE A 254 -30.81 18.37 3.14
N THR A 255 -31.55 18.05 2.09
CA THR A 255 -32.98 17.75 2.16
C THR A 255 -33.24 16.33 1.67
N PHE A 256 -34.27 15.68 2.24
CA PHE A 256 -34.64 14.32 1.84
C PHE A 256 -34.94 14.17 0.34
N GLY A 257 -35.50 15.21 -0.30
CA GLY A 257 -35.75 15.22 -1.75
C GLY A 257 -34.48 15.12 -2.62
N GLN A 258 -33.28 15.35 -2.06
CA GLN A 258 -32.00 15.25 -2.78
C GLN A 258 -31.42 13.85 -2.76
N VAL A 259 -31.94 12.92 -1.96
CA VAL A 259 -31.43 11.53 -1.85
C VAL A 259 -31.31 10.83 -3.21
N PRO A 260 -32.33 10.85 -4.10
CA PRO A 260 -32.22 10.20 -5.39
C PRO A 260 -31.07 10.74 -6.26
N TYR A 261 -30.79 12.04 -6.17
CA TYR A 261 -29.71 12.67 -6.95
C TYR A 261 -28.32 12.24 -6.45
N TYR A 262 -28.12 12.07 -5.12
CA TYR A 262 -26.87 11.56 -4.58
C TYR A 262 -26.69 10.06 -4.85
N LEU A 263 -27.75 9.27 -4.89
CA LEU A 263 -27.68 7.87 -5.34
C LEU A 263 -27.30 7.78 -6.82
N LEU A 264 -27.90 8.62 -7.67
CA LEU A 264 -27.53 8.74 -9.09
C LEU A 264 -26.06 9.15 -9.24
N LEU A 265 -25.62 10.17 -8.48
CA LEU A 265 -24.22 10.59 -8.45
C LEU A 265 -23.31 9.43 -8.06
N GLY A 266 -23.65 8.68 -7.00
CA GLY A 266 -22.91 7.50 -6.57
C GLY A 266 -22.82 6.44 -7.67
N ALA A 267 -23.90 6.21 -8.41
CA ALA A 267 -23.92 5.28 -9.54
C ALA A 267 -22.96 5.72 -10.66
N VAL A 268 -23.01 6.98 -11.07
CA VAL A 268 -22.09 7.54 -12.08
C VAL A 268 -20.64 7.47 -11.60
N CYS A 269 -20.37 7.86 -10.37
CA CYS A 269 -19.02 7.82 -9.77
C CYS A 269 -18.50 6.38 -9.66
N GLY A 270 -19.36 5.41 -9.33
CA GLY A 270 -19.01 3.99 -9.33
C GLY A 270 -18.59 3.49 -10.72
N LEU A 271 -19.34 3.88 -11.76
CA LEU A 271 -19.00 3.54 -13.15
C LEU A 271 -17.68 4.22 -13.59
N LEU A 272 -17.44 5.46 -13.19
CA LEU A 272 -16.16 6.15 -13.45
C LEU A 272 -14.99 5.43 -12.78
N ALA A 273 -15.14 4.98 -11.53
CA ALA A 273 -14.13 4.20 -10.83
C ALA A 273 -13.85 2.84 -11.52
N VAL A 274 -14.91 2.15 -11.99
CA VAL A 274 -14.80 0.93 -12.80
C VAL A 274 -14.05 1.21 -14.11
N GLY A 275 -14.43 2.27 -14.82
CA GLY A 275 -13.75 2.70 -16.06
C GLY A 275 -12.27 2.98 -15.84
N PHE A 276 -11.95 3.73 -14.78
CA PHE A 276 -10.57 4.02 -14.39
C PHE A 276 -9.78 2.73 -14.10
N THR A 277 -10.35 1.84 -13.28
CA THR A 277 -9.68 0.58 -12.91
C THR A 277 -9.46 -0.31 -14.13
N ARG A 278 -10.46 -0.49 -14.98
CA ARG A 278 -10.36 -1.32 -16.21
C ARG A 278 -9.35 -0.75 -17.20
N PHE A 279 -9.38 0.57 -17.40
CA PHE A 279 -8.44 1.20 -18.32
C PHE A 279 -7.00 1.13 -17.79
N TYR A 280 -6.78 1.35 -16.50
CA TYR A 280 -5.48 1.17 -15.85
C TYR A 280 -4.93 -0.24 -16.09
N LEU A 281 -5.75 -1.27 -15.86
CA LEU A 281 -5.38 -2.67 -16.09
C LEU A 281 -5.09 -2.98 -17.56
N LEU A 282 -5.84 -2.38 -18.48
CA LEU A 282 -5.61 -2.54 -19.91
C LEU A 282 -4.22 -2.02 -20.29
N VAL A 283 -3.87 -0.82 -19.84
CA VAL A 283 -2.55 -0.23 -20.10
C VAL A 283 -1.44 -1.05 -19.44
N GLU A 284 -1.64 -1.52 -18.20
CA GLU A 284 -0.68 -2.36 -17.49
C GLU A 284 -0.43 -3.68 -18.23
N ASN A 285 -1.50 -4.39 -18.61
CA ASN A 285 -1.40 -5.66 -19.34
C ASN A 285 -0.73 -5.46 -20.70
N TYR A 286 -1.04 -4.35 -21.40
CA TYR A 286 -0.41 -4.00 -22.66
C TYR A 286 1.10 -3.75 -22.49
N SER A 287 1.47 -2.99 -21.47
CA SER A 287 2.87 -2.72 -21.15
C SER A 287 3.63 -4.02 -20.80
N GLN A 288 3.04 -4.91 -20.03
CA GLN A 288 3.63 -6.20 -19.68
C GLN A 288 3.79 -7.12 -20.91
N LYS A 289 2.78 -7.18 -21.79
CA LYS A 289 2.82 -7.98 -23.02
C LYS A 289 3.93 -7.55 -23.99
N HIS A 290 4.24 -6.24 -24.06
CA HIS A 290 5.25 -5.70 -24.96
C HIS A 290 6.64 -5.56 -24.30
N ARG A 291 6.83 -6.11 -23.11
CA ARG A 291 8.09 -6.10 -22.36
C ARG A 291 9.27 -6.75 -23.11
N SER A 292 8.99 -7.67 -24.03
CA SER A 292 9.99 -8.31 -24.87
C SER A 292 10.42 -7.48 -26.08
N ARG A 293 9.55 -6.57 -26.57
CA ARG A 293 9.81 -5.76 -27.78
C ARG A 293 10.45 -4.40 -27.46
N ILE A 294 10.07 -3.79 -26.32
CA ILE A 294 10.57 -2.51 -25.85
C ILE A 294 11.40 -2.76 -24.60
N PRO A 295 12.66 -2.25 -24.53
CA PRO A 295 13.44 -2.38 -23.32
C PRO A 295 12.65 -1.89 -22.10
N TYR A 296 12.50 -2.76 -21.10
CA TYR A 296 11.66 -2.51 -19.91
C TYR A 296 11.97 -1.18 -19.21
N PHE A 297 13.23 -0.76 -19.25
CA PHE A 297 13.66 0.50 -18.65
C PHE A 297 13.10 1.75 -19.37
N LEU A 298 12.64 1.66 -20.63
CA LEU A 298 12.04 2.79 -21.35
C LEU A 298 10.53 2.94 -21.12
N HIS A 299 9.85 1.93 -20.59
CA HIS A 299 8.40 1.97 -20.39
C HIS A 299 7.92 3.19 -19.59
N PRO A 300 8.57 3.60 -18.46
CA PRO A 300 8.12 4.80 -17.72
C PRO A 300 8.22 6.08 -18.55
N ALA A 301 9.27 6.21 -19.38
CA ALA A 301 9.45 7.39 -20.23
C ALA A 301 8.42 7.47 -21.37
N ILE A 302 8.12 6.32 -22.00
CA ILE A 302 7.08 6.23 -23.04
C ILE A 302 5.70 6.52 -22.45
N GLY A 303 5.40 5.95 -21.28
CA GLY A 303 4.13 6.21 -20.59
C GLY A 303 3.98 7.69 -20.21
N ALA A 304 5.03 8.30 -19.68
CA ALA A 304 5.04 9.73 -19.37
C ALA A 304 4.87 10.61 -20.63
N ALA A 305 5.49 10.22 -21.77
CA ALA A 305 5.28 10.89 -23.06
C ALA A 305 3.80 10.82 -23.50
N LEU A 306 3.16 9.66 -23.38
CA LEU A 306 1.74 9.48 -23.70
C LEU A 306 0.83 10.33 -22.78
N SER A 307 1.18 10.44 -21.49
CA SER A 307 0.51 11.40 -20.59
C SER A 307 0.67 12.84 -21.09
N GLY A 308 1.85 13.20 -21.57
CA GLY A 308 2.11 14.50 -22.20
C GLY A 308 1.27 14.75 -23.46
N VAL A 309 1.04 13.71 -24.28
CA VAL A 309 0.13 13.79 -25.44
C VAL A 309 -1.31 14.09 -25.00
N CYS A 310 -1.78 13.54 -23.87
CA CYS A 310 -3.09 13.91 -23.30
C CYS A 310 -3.14 15.42 -22.95
N GLY A 311 -2.04 15.99 -22.44
CA GLY A 311 -1.93 17.43 -22.23
C GLY A 311 -2.05 18.24 -23.51
N VAL A 312 -1.39 17.82 -24.58
CA VAL A 312 -1.52 18.45 -25.91
C VAL A 312 -2.95 18.36 -26.44
N ALA A 313 -3.57 17.18 -26.34
CA ALA A 313 -4.96 16.99 -26.76
C ALA A 313 -5.91 17.96 -26.03
N MET A 314 -5.73 18.11 -24.71
CA MET A 314 -6.50 19.07 -23.92
C MET A 314 -6.32 20.51 -24.44
N LEU A 315 -5.08 20.91 -24.78
CA LEU A 315 -4.79 22.24 -25.30
C LEU A 315 -5.40 22.51 -26.67
N ILE A 316 -5.47 21.50 -27.52
CA ILE A 316 -6.07 21.61 -28.85
C ILE A 316 -7.59 21.73 -28.74
N ILE A 317 -8.23 20.91 -27.87
CA ILE A 317 -9.68 20.88 -27.69
C ILE A 317 -10.19 22.21 -27.10
N PHE A 318 -9.46 22.76 -26.13
CA PHE A 318 -9.87 23.99 -25.42
C PHE A 318 -9.00 25.20 -25.77
N ARG A 319 -8.53 25.29 -27.01
CA ARG A 319 -7.64 26.33 -27.47
C ARG A 319 -8.17 27.74 -27.23
N ASP A 320 -9.49 27.92 -27.36
CA ASP A 320 -10.15 29.23 -27.25
C ASP A 320 -10.84 29.42 -25.88
N ASP A 321 -10.65 28.48 -24.93
CA ASP A 321 -11.27 28.56 -23.60
C ASP A 321 -10.51 29.53 -22.69
N PRO A 322 -11.17 30.59 -22.17
CA PRO A 322 -10.55 31.57 -21.28
C PRO A 322 -9.99 30.96 -20.00
N PHE A 323 -10.58 29.86 -19.50
CA PHE A 323 -10.10 29.16 -18.30
C PHE A 323 -8.69 28.61 -18.50
N LEU A 324 -8.43 28.07 -19.67
CA LEU A 324 -7.11 27.56 -20.02
C LEU A 324 -6.09 28.70 -20.23
N HIS A 325 -6.45 29.77 -20.91
CA HIS A 325 -5.55 30.89 -21.14
C HIS A 325 -5.01 31.50 -19.85
N THR A 326 -5.82 31.61 -18.81
CA THR A 326 -5.39 32.16 -17.50
C THR A 326 -4.46 31.24 -16.71
N ARG A 327 -4.59 29.92 -16.90
CA ARG A 327 -3.73 28.93 -16.22
C ARG A 327 -2.47 28.64 -16.98
N PHE A 328 -2.56 28.65 -18.28
CA PHE A 328 -1.40 28.49 -19.16
C PHE A 328 -0.40 29.62 -19.00
N ALA A 329 -0.86 30.84 -18.75
CA ALA A 329 0.02 31.94 -18.39
C ALA A 329 0.86 31.67 -17.12
N GLN A 330 0.45 30.68 -16.30
CA GLN A 330 1.16 30.22 -15.10
C GLN A 330 1.85 28.84 -15.27
N GLY A 331 1.83 28.25 -16.48
CA GLY A 331 2.51 26.99 -16.80
C GLY A 331 1.83 25.71 -16.31
N TYR A 332 0.65 25.78 -15.68
CA TYR A 332 -0.03 24.61 -15.12
C TYR A 332 -1.02 23.98 -16.09
N ILE A 333 -0.82 22.70 -16.43
CA ILE A 333 -1.79 21.89 -17.18
C ILE A 333 -2.68 21.15 -16.18
N PRO A 334 -4.02 21.30 -16.24
CA PRO A 334 -4.95 20.76 -15.27
C PRO A 334 -4.83 19.27 -14.97
N ILE A 335 -4.50 18.45 -15.98
CA ILE A 335 -4.43 16.98 -15.85
C ILE A 335 -3.06 16.47 -15.40
N PHE A 336 -2.01 17.32 -15.37
CA PHE A 336 -0.66 16.95 -14.95
C PHE A 336 -0.51 17.00 -13.43
N SER A 337 0.60 16.43 -12.94
CA SER A 337 0.92 16.38 -11.51
C SER A 337 -0.24 15.80 -10.68
N ASP A 338 -0.44 16.25 -9.45
CA ASP A 338 -1.53 15.84 -8.57
C ASP A 338 -2.91 16.39 -8.98
N GLY A 339 -2.95 17.56 -9.62
CA GLY A 339 -4.18 18.20 -10.07
C GLY A 339 -4.95 18.96 -8.98
N TYR A 340 -4.42 19.11 -7.76
CA TYR A 340 -5.08 19.80 -6.65
C TYR A 340 -5.54 21.23 -6.96
N PRO A 341 -4.74 22.06 -7.66
CA PRO A 341 -5.19 23.40 -8.01
C PRO A 341 -6.46 23.41 -8.88
N THR A 342 -6.68 22.38 -9.69
CA THR A 342 -7.89 22.24 -10.52
C THR A 342 -9.05 21.72 -9.69
N ILE A 343 -8.82 20.77 -8.78
CA ILE A 343 -9.84 20.27 -7.85
C ILE A 343 -10.40 21.44 -7.02
N LEU A 344 -9.54 22.31 -6.46
CA LEU A 344 -9.97 23.48 -5.67
C LEU A 344 -10.95 24.37 -6.43
N ARG A 345 -10.82 24.49 -7.74
CA ARG A 345 -11.74 25.28 -8.56
C ARG A 345 -13.04 24.54 -8.83
N MET A 346 -12.99 23.23 -9.05
CA MET A 346 -14.18 22.41 -9.27
C MET A 346 -15.10 22.35 -8.04
N ILE A 347 -14.57 22.54 -6.84
CA ILE A 347 -15.35 22.55 -5.59
C ILE A 347 -15.75 23.97 -5.14
N ASP A 348 -15.35 25.01 -5.85
CA ASP A 348 -15.72 26.40 -5.54
C ASP A 348 -16.92 26.84 -6.41
N PRO A 349 -18.08 27.16 -5.79
CA PRO A 349 -19.31 27.56 -6.48
C PRO A 349 -19.15 28.73 -7.45
N ARG A 350 -18.21 29.63 -7.17
CA ARG A 350 -17.96 30.85 -7.96
C ARG A 350 -17.50 30.53 -9.39
N TRP A 351 -16.91 29.36 -9.65
CA TRP A 351 -16.49 28.93 -10.98
C TRP A 351 -17.63 28.38 -11.82
N TYR A 352 -18.83 28.20 -11.25
CA TYR A 352 -20.04 27.77 -11.97
C TYR A 352 -21.00 28.92 -12.25
N SER A 353 -20.85 30.06 -11.54
CA SER A 353 -21.82 31.18 -11.54
C SER A 353 -21.43 32.38 -12.40
N GLY A 354 -20.32 32.34 -13.13
CA GLY A 354 -19.88 33.45 -13.99
C GLY A 354 -19.37 34.69 -13.27
N VAL A 355 -19.04 34.55 -11.98
CA VAL A 355 -18.57 35.67 -11.18
C VAL A 355 -17.10 36.02 -11.47
N HIS A 356 -16.32 35.08 -11.99
CA HIS A 356 -14.92 35.33 -12.31
C HIS A 356 -14.77 35.95 -13.70
N THR A 357 -14.38 37.21 -13.72
CA THR A 357 -14.03 37.92 -14.95
C THR A 357 -12.52 38.14 -14.98
N ILE A 358 -11.82 37.54 -15.94
CA ILE A 358 -10.38 37.71 -16.15
C ILE A 358 -10.18 38.25 -17.57
N ALA A 359 -9.47 39.36 -17.69
CA ALA A 359 -9.23 40.08 -18.97
C ALA A 359 -10.51 40.39 -19.78
N GLY A 360 -11.64 40.68 -19.08
CA GLY A 360 -12.91 41.03 -19.73
C GLY A 360 -13.78 39.85 -20.17
N HIS A 361 -13.31 38.59 -19.98
CA HIS A 361 -14.09 37.40 -20.27
C HIS A 361 -14.61 36.75 -18.98
N THR A 362 -15.89 36.39 -18.95
CA THR A 362 -16.48 35.57 -17.89
C THR A 362 -16.02 34.14 -18.03
N ILE A 363 -15.44 33.60 -16.96
CA ILE A 363 -14.90 32.23 -16.94
C ILE A 363 -15.85 31.32 -16.16
N ASN A 364 -16.38 30.30 -16.82
CA ASN A 364 -17.23 29.28 -16.21
C ASN A 364 -16.68 27.90 -16.49
N LEU A 365 -16.86 26.99 -15.54
CA LEU A 365 -16.68 25.56 -15.79
C LEU A 365 -17.85 25.05 -16.63
N THR A 366 -17.54 24.59 -17.84
CA THR A 366 -18.55 24.02 -18.75
C THR A 366 -18.67 22.50 -18.57
N LEU A 367 -19.81 21.93 -18.95
CA LEU A 367 -20.02 20.49 -18.92
C LEU A 367 -18.98 19.76 -19.79
N GLU A 368 -18.73 20.28 -21.00
CA GLU A 368 -17.75 19.71 -21.93
C GLU A 368 -16.35 19.68 -21.33
N PHE A 369 -15.94 20.79 -20.68
CA PHE A 369 -14.65 20.87 -20.02
C PHE A 369 -14.51 19.82 -18.92
N LEU A 370 -15.52 19.67 -18.03
CA LEU A 370 -15.47 18.71 -16.93
C LEU A 370 -15.43 17.25 -17.43
N VAL A 371 -16.22 16.91 -18.44
CA VAL A 371 -16.22 15.56 -19.04
C VAL A 371 -14.89 15.23 -19.70
N VAL A 372 -14.34 16.16 -20.49
CA VAL A 372 -13.07 15.93 -21.20
C VAL A 372 -11.91 15.81 -20.23
N ILE A 373 -11.79 16.70 -19.21
CA ILE A 373 -10.71 16.59 -18.23
C ILE A 373 -10.82 15.33 -17.37
N CYS A 374 -12.04 14.86 -17.08
CA CYS A 374 -12.27 13.59 -16.39
C CYS A 374 -11.68 12.41 -17.19
N VAL A 375 -12.01 12.32 -18.47
CA VAL A 375 -11.49 11.27 -19.36
C VAL A 375 -9.98 11.39 -19.53
N LEU A 376 -9.47 12.58 -19.81
CA LEU A 376 -8.03 12.81 -19.99
C LEU A 376 -7.23 12.53 -18.71
N LYS A 377 -7.79 12.77 -17.52
CA LYS A 377 -7.13 12.42 -16.25
C LYS A 377 -7.02 10.90 -16.09
N ILE A 378 -8.07 10.13 -16.43
CA ILE A 378 -8.04 8.67 -16.44
C ILE A 378 -6.92 8.16 -17.36
N LEU A 379 -6.86 8.69 -18.59
CA LEU A 379 -5.86 8.31 -19.58
C LEU A 379 -4.43 8.68 -19.10
N ALA A 380 -4.22 9.93 -18.72
CA ALA A 380 -2.90 10.44 -18.32
C ALA A 380 -2.34 9.70 -17.10
N THR A 381 -3.19 9.44 -16.08
CA THR A 381 -2.77 8.70 -14.88
C THR A 381 -2.43 7.25 -15.22
N SER A 382 -3.25 6.59 -16.04
CA SER A 382 -3.00 5.20 -16.45
C SER A 382 -1.71 5.09 -17.28
N PHE A 383 -1.47 6.03 -18.19
CA PHE A 383 -0.22 6.08 -18.97
C PHE A 383 0.99 6.42 -18.11
N THR A 384 0.84 7.24 -17.07
CA THR A 384 1.96 7.55 -16.17
C THR A 384 2.34 6.36 -15.30
N LEU A 385 1.36 5.75 -14.62
CA LEU A 385 1.63 4.77 -13.54
C LEU A 385 1.78 3.33 -14.05
N ALA A 386 0.90 2.88 -14.95
CA ALA A 386 0.87 1.48 -15.38
C ALA A 386 2.15 0.99 -16.08
N PRO A 387 2.87 1.82 -16.88
CA PRO A 387 4.15 1.44 -17.46
C PRO A 387 5.34 1.50 -16.47
N GLY A 388 5.11 1.85 -15.22
CA GLY A 388 6.12 1.83 -14.16
C GLY A 388 6.54 3.21 -13.64
N GLY A 389 5.77 4.26 -13.85
CA GLY A 389 5.89 5.51 -13.11
C GLY A 389 5.69 5.31 -11.62
N SER A 390 6.19 6.22 -10.79
CA SER A 390 6.07 6.15 -9.35
C SER A 390 5.12 7.23 -8.83
N GLY A 391 4.06 6.81 -8.13
CA GLY A 391 3.02 7.72 -7.61
C GLY A 391 1.81 6.96 -7.12
N GLY A 392 0.78 7.70 -6.71
CA GLY A 392 -0.49 7.19 -6.21
C GLY A 392 -1.66 7.43 -7.15
N VAL A 393 -2.73 6.65 -6.97
CA VAL A 393 -4.01 6.79 -7.68
C VAL A 393 -5.04 7.62 -6.90
N PHE A 394 -4.68 8.06 -5.69
CA PHE A 394 -5.59 8.72 -4.75
C PHE A 394 -6.01 10.12 -5.25
N ALA A 395 -5.07 11.05 -5.46
CA ALA A 395 -5.35 12.38 -6.01
C ALA A 395 -6.01 12.32 -7.40
N PRO A 396 -5.58 11.45 -8.34
CA PRO A 396 -6.32 11.21 -9.57
C PRO A 396 -7.76 10.76 -9.36
N ALA A 397 -8.05 9.89 -8.38
CA ALA A 397 -9.41 9.47 -8.07
C ALA A 397 -10.26 10.64 -7.54
N LEU A 398 -9.69 11.49 -6.66
CA LEU A 398 -10.33 12.72 -6.21
C LEU A 398 -10.65 13.64 -7.39
N PHE A 399 -9.70 13.83 -8.32
CA PHE A 399 -9.87 14.66 -9.51
C PHE A 399 -10.98 14.15 -10.42
N ILE A 400 -10.96 12.85 -10.75
CA ILE A 400 -11.98 12.20 -11.60
C ILE A 400 -13.36 12.36 -10.96
N GLY A 401 -13.44 12.18 -9.62
CA GLY A 401 -14.66 12.35 -8.86
C GLY A 401 -15.17 13.79 -8.83
N ALA A 402 -14.29 14.78 -8.66
CA ALA A 402 -14.64 16.18 -8.71
C ALA A 402 -15.17 16.58 -10.10
N ALA A 403 -14.47 16.18 -11.16
CA ALA A 403 -14.88 16.47 -12.53
C ALA A 403 -16.20 15.77 -12.91
N GLY A 404 -16.32 14.47 -12.63
CA GLY A 404 -17.55 13.71 -12.89
C GLY A 404 -18.73 14.18 -12.05
N GLY A 405 -18.49 14.47 -10.76
CA GLY A 405 -19.52 15.00 -9.86
C GLY A 405 -19.99 16.40 -10.27
N GLY A 406 -19.04 17.28 -10.61
CA GLY A 406 -19.37 18.62 -11.13
C GLY A 406 -20.16 18.57 -12.42
N ALA A 407 -19.85 17.63 -13.35
CA ALA A 407 -20.60 17.41 -14.56
C ALA A 407 -22.05 16.96 -14.28
N VAL A 408 -22.25 16.02 -13.36
CA VAL A 408 -23.60 15.61 -12.91
C VAL A 408 -24.33 16.78 -12.27
N GLY A 409 -23.64 17.56 -11.41
CA GLY A 409 -24.21 18.75 -10.79
C GLY A 409 -24.68 19.81 -11.81
N LEU A 410 -23.89 20.06 -12.87
CA LEU A 410 -24.28 20.98 -13.95
C LEU A 410 -25.51 20.48 -14.72
N VAL A 411 -25.57 19.19 -15.03
CA VAL A 411 -26.75 18.59 -15.68
C VAL A 411 -27.99 18.78 -14.82
N LEU A 412 -27.91 18.45 -13.53
CA LEU A 412 -29.04 18.59 -12.61
C LEU A 412 -29.43 20.07 -12.42
N ALA A 413 -28.47 21.00 -12.39
CA ALA A 413 -28.71 22.43 -12.31
C ALA A 413 -29.41 22.98 -13.57
N HIS A 414 -29.05 22.47 -14.76
CA HIS A 414 -29.70 22.84 -16.01
C HIS A 414 -31.20 22.51 -16.00
N TYR A 415 -31.60 21.42 -15.35
CA TYR A 415 -33.01 21.05 -15.17
C TYR A 415 -33.66 21.71 -13.94
N GLY A 416 -32.99 22.62 -13.26
CA GLY A 416 -33.50 23.30 -12.06
C GLY A 416 -33.67 22.41 -10.82
N LEU A 417 -33.09 21.20 -10.84
CA LEU A 417 -33.22 20.21 -9.76
C LEU A 417 -32.28 20.49 -8.58
N VAL A 418 -31.15 21.19 -8.82
CA VAL A 418 -30.17 21.57 -7.81
C VAL A 418 -29.65 22.99 -8.07
N SER A 419 -29.21 23.67 -7.02
CA SER A 419 -28.73 25.06 -7.10
C SER A 419 -27.20 25.18 -7.14
N ASP A 420 -26.45 24.16 -6.68
CA ASP A 420 -25.00 24.24 -6.54
C ASP A 420 -24.28 22.99 -7.09
N PRO A 421 -23.72 23.08 -8.31
CA PRO A 421 -22.92 22.00 -8.89
C PRO A 421 -21.63 21.69 -8.13
N ALA A 422 -21.03 22.66 -7.42
CA ALA A 422 -19.79 22.47 -6.69
C ALA A 422 -19.94 21.46 -5.53
N THR A 423 -21.11 21.41 -4.90
CA THR A 423 -21.44 20.38 -3.91
C THR A 423 -21.39 18.99 -4.51
N TYR A 424 -21.89 18.80 -5.73
CA TYR A 424 -21.83 17.51 -6.43
C TYR A 424 -20.39 17.15 -6.83
N ALA A 425 -19.56 18.13 -7.19
CA ALA A 425 -18.13 17.91 -7.42
C ALA A 425 -17.45 17.39 -6.15
N LEU A 426 -17.73 18.02 -5.01
CA LEU A 426 -17.16 17.64 -3.72
C LEU A 426 -17.61 16.21 -3.29
N VAL A 427 -18.90 15.93 -3.37
CA VAL A 427 -19.44 14.60 -3.03
C VAL A 427 -18.91 13.53 -3.99
N GLY A 428 -18.85 13.83 -5.30
CA GLY A 428 -18.29 12.95 -6.32
C GLY A 428 -16.81 12.62 -6.08
N MET A 429 -16.03 13.59 -5.58
CA MET A 429 -14.63 13.41 -5.19
C MET A 429 -14.47 12.26 -4.19
N GLY A 430 -15.31 12.22 -3.14
CA GLY A 430 -15.32 11.14 -2.17
C GLY A 430 -15.85 9.83 -2.71
N ALA A 431 -16.88 9.88 -3.57
CA ALA A 431 -17.51 8.69 -4.11
C ALA A 431 -16.57 7.89 -5.04
N VAL A 432 -15.84 8.57 -5.95
CA VAL A 432 -14.86 7.89 -6.83
C VAL A 432 -13.67 7.40 -6.02
N LEU A 433 -13.16 8.17 -5.04
CA LEU A 433 -12.09 7.72 -4.16
C LEU A 433 -12.50 6.45 -3.42
N ALA A 434 -13.65 6.47 -2.72
CA ALA A 434 -14.18 5.33 -1.96
C ALA A 434 -14.25 4.06 -2.82
N ALA A 435 -14.77 4.20 -4.05
CA ALA A 435 -14.89 3.09 -4.99
C ALA A 435 -13.53 2.60 -5.52
N ALA A 436 -12.64 3.50 -5.95
CA ALA A 436 -11.36 3.14 -6.55
C ALA A 436 -10.41 2.38 -5.59
N ILE A 437 -10.40 2.77 -4.31
CA ILE A 437 -9.55 2.15 -3.29
C ILE A 437 -10.29 1.14 -2.39
N GLN A 438 -11.63 1.02 -2.52
CA GLN A 438 -12.52 0.21 -1.67
C GLN A 438 -12.37 0.56 -0.18
N ALA A 439 -12.34 1.85 0.13
CA ALA A 439 -12.24 2.37 1.49
C ALA A 439 -13.23 3.52 1.71
N PRO A 440 -14.52 3.21 1.88
CA PRO A 440 -15.56 4.22 2.04
C PRO A 440 -15.41 5.03 3.34
N LEU A 441 -15.02 4.41 4.47
CA LEU A 441 -14.84 5.12 5.74
C LEU A 441 -13.72 6.17 5.63
N THR A 442 -12.59 5.79 5.05
CA THR A 442 -11.47 6.70 4.81
C THR A 442 -11.89 7.87 3.94
N ALA A 443 -12.60 7.63 2.83
CA ALA A 443 -13.02 8.68 1.91
C ALA A 443 -14.03 9.66 2.54
N ILE A 444 -15.02 9.13 3.30
CA ILE A 444 -16.04 9.93 3.97
C ILE A 444 -15.39 10.87 5.00
N ILE A 445 -14.57 10.31 5.88
CA ILE A 445 -13.94 11.08 6.96
C ILE A 445 -12.87 12.03 6.42
N LEU A 446 -12.13 11.64 5.38
CA LEU A 446 -11.18 12.54 4.73
C LEU A 446 -11.87 13.81 4.23
N LEU A 447 -12.96 13.68 3.50
CA LEU A 447 -13.67 14.86 3.00
C LEU A 447 -14.33 15.67 4.12
N PHE A 448 -14.80 15.01 5.16
CA PHE A 448 -15.29 15.68 6.34
C PHE A 448 -14.20 16.54 7.02
N GLU A 449 -13.00 15.96 7.25
CA GLU A 449 -11.89 16.72 7.85
C GLU A 449 -11.40 17.85 6.94
N LEU A 450 -11.37 17.64 5.63
CA LEU A 450 -10.93 18.64 4.65
C LEU A 450 -11.90 19.81 4.53
N THR A 451 -13.21 19.55 4.64
CA THR A 451 -14.25 20.56 4.47
C THR A 451 -14.73 21.18 5.78
N GLN A 452 -14.53 20.48 6.90
CA GLN A 452 -15.03 20.84 8.23
C GLN A 452 -16.53 21.16 8.26
N ASN A 453 -17.29 20.58 7.33
CA ASN A 453 -18.72 20.81 7.17
C ASN A 453 -19.51 19.51 7.37
N TYR A 454 -20.28 19.43 8.46
CA TYR A 454 -21.06 18.25 8.79
C TYR A 454 -22.24 18.03 7.82
N ALA A 455 -22.78 19.08 7.21
CA ALA A 455 -23.96 18.97 6.33
C ALA A 455 -23.73 18.11 5.08
N ILE A 456 -22.46 17.99 4.62
CA ILE A 456 -22.11 17.17 3.46
C ILE A 456 -21.90 15.70 3.80
N MET A 457 -21.87 15.32 5.07
CA MET A 457 -21.52 13.97 5.49
C MET A 457 -22.51 12.93 4.96
N VAL A 458 -23.83 13.19 5.10
CA VAL A 458 -24.86 12.28 4.60
C VAL A 458 -24.81 12.14 3.07
N PRO A 459 -24.75 13.22 2.26
CA PRO A 459 -24.51 13.14 0.82
C PRO A 459 -23.30 12.28 0.41
N ILE A 460 -22.14 12.49 1.08
CA ILE A 460 -20.93 11.72 0.80
C ILE A 460 -21.13 10.25 1.16
N MET A 461 -21.77 9.93 2.28
CA MET A 461 -22.04 8.55 2.69
C MET A 461 -22.91 7.84 1.64
N LEU A 462 -23.99 8.46 1.20
CA LEU A 462 -24.88 7.88 0.18
C LEU A 462 -24.13 7.60 -1.13
N ALA A 463 -23.41 8.60 -1.64
CA ALA A 463 -22.73 8.47 -2.91
C ALA A 463 -21.52 7.52 -2.83
N ALA A 464 -20.71 7.59 -1.76
CA ALA A 464 -19.52 6.75 -1.57
C ALA A 464 -19.87 5.27 -1.42
N VAL A 465 -20.89 4.95 -0.60
CA VAL A 465 -21.34 3.56 -0.42
C VAL A 465 -21.90 3.01 -1.72
N THR A 466 -22.76 3.77 -2.41
CA THR A 466 -23.35 3.37 -3.70
C THR A 466 -22.25 3.11 -4.75
N ALA A 467 -21.27 4.03 -4.85
CA ALA A 467 -20.16 3.89 -5.79
C ALA A 467 -19.29 2.68 -5.48
N THR A 468 -19.00 2.44 -4.19
CA THR A 468 -18.21 1.30 -3.73
C THR A 468 -18.90 -0.03 -4.03
N VAL A 469 -20.22 -0.12 -3.79
CA VAL A 469 -21.02 -1.33 -4.11
C VAL A 469 -20.98 -1.62 -5.61
N ILE A 470 -21.18 -0.62 -6.47
CA ILE A 470 -21.14 -0.80 -7.92
C ILE A 470 -19.76 -1.27 -8.39
N GLN A 471 -18.69 -0.66 -7.88
CA GLN A 471 -17.32 -1.06 -8.21
C GLN A 471 -17.03 -2.49 -7.71
N GLN A 472 -17.50 -2.84 -6.52
CA GLN A 472 -17.33 -4.18 -5.96
C GLN A 472 -18.06 -5.25 -6.76
N LEU A 473 -19.28 -4.96 -7.24
CA LEU A 473 -20.05 -5.87 -8.10
C LEU A 473 -19.42 -6.07 -9.47
N LEU A 474 -18.84 -5.01 -10.07
CA LEU A 474 -18.36 -5.04 -11.46
C LEU A 474 -16.88 -5.42 -11.61
N VAL A 475 -16.05 -5.19 -10.57
CA VAL A 475 -14.59 -5.44 -10.57
C VAL A 475 -14.17 -6.35 -9.41
N GLY A 476 -14.74 -6.16 -8.23
CA GLY A 476 -14.49 -6.97 -7.04
C GLY A 476 -13.23 -6.62 -6.24
N GLU A 477 -12.27 -5.92 -6.84
CA GLU A 477 -10.96 -5.60 -6.22
C GLU A 477 -10.63 -4.12 -6.36
N SER A 478 -9.85 -3.58 -5.41
CA SER A 478 -9.35 -2.21 -5.51
C SER A 478 -8.14 -2.10 -6.43
N LEU A 479 -7.82 -0.88 -6.87
CA LEU A 479 -6.59 -0.59 -7.63
C LEU A 479 -5.30 -1.02 -6.88
N TYR A 480 -5.34 -1.11 -5.54
CA TYR A 480 -4.20 -1.52 -4.73
C TYR A 480 -4.10 -3.04 -4.55
N THR A 481 -5.24 -3.75 -4.52
CA THR A 481 -5.28 -5.20 -4.29
C THR A 481 -5.19 -6.03 -5.58
N LEU A 482 -5.56 -5.45 -6.71
CA LEU A 482 -5.49 -6.10 -8.02
C LEU A 482 -4.11 -6.68 -8.38
N PRO A 483 -2.98 -5.95 -8.20
CA PRO A 483 -1.65 -6.50 -8.47
C PRO A 483 -1.32 -7.71 -7.59
N LEU A 484 -1.80 -7.71 -6.33
CA LEU A 484 -1.58 -8.80 -5.38
C LEU A 484 -2.37 -10.05 -5.76
N LYS A 485 -3.62 -9.87 -6.23
CA LYS A 485 -4.45 -10.97 -6.74
C LYS A 485 -3.81 -11.65 -7.95
N LYS A 486 -3.20 -10.90 -8.87
CA LYS A 486 -2.45 -11.45 -10.01
C LYS A 486 -1.28 -12.33 -9.57
N LEU A 487 -0.66 -12.04 -8.43
CA LEU A 487 0.41 -12.84 -7.82
C LEU A 487 -0.09 -13.99 -6.95
N GLY A 488 -1.40 -14.24 -6.92
CA GLY A 488 -2.02 -15.29 -6.10
C GLY A 488 -2.01 -14.98 -4.59
N VAL A 489 -1.75 -13.74 -4.20
CA VAL A 489 -1.82 -13.31 -2.80
C VAL A 489 -3.29 -12.99 -2.49
N LYS A 490 -3.96 -13.87 -1.78
CA LYS A 490 -5.29 -13.59 -1.22
C LYS A 490 -5.10 -12.69 -0.01
N LEU A 491 -5.47 -11.43 -0.13
CA LEU A 491 -5.72 -10.58 1.03
C LEU A 491 -7.02 -11.10 1.66
N GLY A 492 -6.92 -11.71 2.83
CA GLY A 492 -8.09 -12.27 3.52
C GLY A 492 -9.20 -11.22 3.63
N ALA A 493 -10.43 -11.64 3.38
CA ALA A 493 -11.59 -10.80 3.62
C ALA A 493 -11.60 -10.40 5.10
N ALA A 494 -11.53 -9.09 5.34
CA ALA A 494 -11.93 -8.36 6.55
C ALA A 494 -11.95 -9.13 7.90
N VAL A 495 -10.93 -9.90 8.16
CA VAL A 495 -10.54 -10.30 9.52
C VAL A 495 -9.04 -10.20 9.49
N GLY A 496 -8.46 -9.42 10.38
CA GLY A 496 -7.04 -9.19 10.46
C GLY A 496 -6.22 -10.44 10.17
N ILE A 497 -4.98 -10.30 9.76
CA ILE A 497 -4.01 -11.39 9.57
C ILE A 497 -4.45 -12.54 10.46
N SER A 498 -4.89 -13.66 9.88
CA SER A 498 -5.53 -14.73 10.67
C SER A 498 -4.63 -15.01 11.88
N ALA A 499 -5.18 -15.34 13.02
CA ALA A 499 -4.36 -15.63 14.21
C ALA A 499 -3.20 -16.56 13.86
N LEU A 500 -3.42 -17.45 12.89
CA LEU A 500 -2.41 -18.35 12.31
C LEU A 500 -1.24 -17.64 11.60
N GLN A 501 -1.44 -16.46 11.03
CA GLN A 501 -0.37 -15.70 10.36
C GLN A 501 0.39 -14.78 11.33
N ARG A 502 -0.23 -14.44 12.47
CA ARG A 502 0.39 -13.62 13.51
C ARG A 502 1.30 -14.42 14.43
N ILE A 503 1.02 -15.71 14.60
CA ILE A 503 1.74 -16.59 15.51
C ILE A 503 2.83 -17.31 14.71
N GLY A 504 4.07 -17.23 15.18
CA GLY A 504 5.19 -17.99 14.65
C GLY A 504 5.30 -19.36 15.32
N VAL A 505 5.95 -20.28 14.64
CA VAL A 505 6.32 -21.61 15.20
C VAL A 505 7.20 -21.46 16.45
N ASP A 506 7.99 -20.38 16.52
CA ASP A 506 8.84 -19.98 17.66
C ASP A 506 8.07 -19.72 18.96
N GLN A 507 6.73 -19.58 18.91
CA GLN A 507 5.88 -19.35 20.08
C GLN A 507 5.20 -20.63 20.59
N LEU A 508 5.53 -21.78 20.00
CA LEU A 508 4.93 -23.08 20.34
C LEU A 508 5.89 -23.96 21.10
N VAL A 509 5.33 -24.85 21.89
CA VAL A 509 6.08 -25.92 22.55
C VAL A 509 6.37 -26.99 21.51
N LEU A 510 7.64 -27.23 21.25
CA LEU A 510 8.09 -28.30 20.37
C LEU A 510 8.32 -29.58 21.16
N LEU A 511 7.88 -30.71 20.61
CA LEU A 511 8.23 -32.02 21.15
C LEU A 511 9.67 -32.38 20.75
N LYS A 512 10.36 -33.10 21.60
CA LYS A 512 11.70 -33.61 21.29
C LYS A 512 11.61 -34.58 20.10
N ALA A 513 12.41 -34.37 19.07
CA ALA A 513 12.47 -35.24 17.92
C ALA A 513 13.60 -36.27 18.06
N GLN A 514 13.32 -37.53 17.73
CA GLN A 514 14.37 -38.53 17.55
C GLN A 514 14.88 -38.51 16.11
N VAL A 515 16.18 -38.76 15.97
CA VAL A 515 16.85 -38.79 14.67
C VAL A 515 17.10 -40.26 14.28
N ALA A 516 16.74 -40.59 13.05
CA ALA A 516 17.12 -41.82 12.38
C ALA A 516 18.05 -41.54 11.19
N ARG A 517 18.83 -42.49 10.80
CA ARG A 517 19.71 -42.41 9.63
C ARG A 517 19.11 -43.22 8.46
N PRO A 518 19.33 -42.79 7.21
CA PRO A 518 18.82 -43.54 6.06
C PRO A 518 19.37 -44.97 5.99
N ASP A 519 20.57 -45.22 6.54
CA ASP A 519 21.25 -46.52 6.59
C ASP A 519 20.79 -47.40 7.78
N ASP A 520 19.96 -46.88 8.70
CA ASP A 520 19.45 -47.66 9.84
C ASP A 520 18.48 -48.73 9.37
N SER A 521 18.54 -49.94 9.99
CA SER A 521 17.57 -51.00 9.69
C SER A 521 16.21 -50.64 10.33
N LEU A 522 15.15 -50.92 9.62
CA LEU A 522 13.80 -50.61 10.09
C LEU A 522 13.44 -51.41 11.35
N SER A 523 13.97 -52.62 11.52
CA SER A 523 13.83 -53.41 12.75
C SER A 523 14.44 -52.72 13.97
N SER A 524 15.57 -52.00 13.82
CA SER A 524 16.19 -51.26 14.92
C SER A 524 15.34 -50.03 15.34
N ILE A 525 14.69 -49.39 14.37
CA ILE A 525 13.77 -48.25 14.61
C ILE A 525 12.49 -48.75 15.32
N LEU A 526 11.93 -49.84 14.89
CA LEU A 526 10.76 -50.48 15.54
C LEU A 526 11.06 -50.84 17.00
N ALA A 527 12.24 -51.41 17.28
CA ALA A 527 12.65 -51.70 18.65
C ALA A 527 12.76 -50.44 19.50
N ARG A 528 13.28 -49.33 18.98
CA ARG A 528 13.38 -48.03 19.65
C ARG A 528 11.99 -47.42 19.88
N SER A 529 11.10 -47.46 18.89
CA SER A 529 9.73 -46.96 18.99
C SER A 529 8.94 -47.63 20.11
N HIS A 530 9.09 -48.95 20.29
CA HIS A 530 8.45 -49.71 21.36
C HIS A 530 8.99 -49.40 22.76
N LEU A 531 10.28 -49.09 22.89
CA LEU A 531 10.91 -48.82 24.19
C LEU A 531 10.65 -47.40 24.70
N ASP A 532 10.68 -46.40 23.81
CA ASP A 532 10.63 -44.98 24.17
C ASP A 532 9.22 -44.38 24.02
N GLY A 533 8.23 -45.12 23.45
CA GLY A 533 6.86 -44.63 23.20
C GLY A 533 6.81 -43.51 22.15
N GLU A 534 7.87 -43.35 21.36
CA GLU A 534 7.94 -42.35 20.31
C GLU A 534 7.46 -42.91 18.98
N GLU A 535 6.71 -42.06 18.25
CA GLU A 535 5.92 -42.52 17.12
C GLU A 535 6.52 -42.08 15.77
N ASP A 536 7.26 -40.96 15.70
CA ASP A 536 7.81 -40.42 14.47
C ASP A 536 9.31 -40.10 14.60
N PHE A 537 10.05 -40.18 13.51
CA PHE A 537 11.50 -39.94 13.47
C PHE A 537 11.83 -38.95 12.36
N VAL A 538 12.79 -38.03 12.63
CA VAL A 538 13.39 -37.16 11.62
C VAL A 538 14.58 -37.90 10.99
N VAL A 539 14.58 -38.03 9.67
CA VAL A 539 15.68 -38.68 8.97
C VAL A 539 16.71 -37.62 8.55
N MET A 540 17.95 -37.83 9.01
CA MET A 540 19.07 -36.90 8.73
C MET A 540 20.28 -37.69 8.21
N ASP A 541 21.07 -37.03 7.35
CA ASP A 541 22.32 -37.59 6.86
C ASP A 541 23.46 -37.54 7.90
N LYS A 542 24.64 -38.04 7.55
CA LYS A 542 25.84 -38.01 8.42
C LYS A 542 26.38 -36.60 8.62
N THR A 543 26.00 -35.68 7.79
CA THR A 543 26.41 -34.26 7.85
C THR A 543 25.39 -33.37 8.57
N GLY A 544 24.26 -33.94 9.03
CA GLY A 544 23.22 -33.21 9.76
C GLY A 544 22.19 -32.52 8.86
N ASN A 545 22.12 -32.85 7.56
CA ASN A 545 21.09 -32.33 6.69
C ASN A 545 19.80 -33.13 6.82
N TYR A 546 18.67 -32.46 6.78
CA TYR A 546 17.34 -33.06 6.76
C TYR A 546 17.09 -33.77 5.44
N LEU A 547 16.65 -35.05 5.48
CA LEU A 547 16.31 -35.87 4.31
C LEU A 547 14.81 -36.16 4.20
N GLY A 548 14.10 -36.26 5.33
CA GLY A 548 12.68 -36.59 5.34
C GLY A 548 12.15 -36.96 6.71
N LEU A 549 10.94 -37.51 6.74
CA LEU A 549 10.26 -38.00 7.93
C LEU A 549 9.98 -39.51 7.79
N LEU A 550 10.02 -40.22 8.91
CA LEU A 550 9.50 -41.56 9.03
C LEU A 550 8.36 -41.50 10.06
N THR A 551 7.13 -41.69 9.62
CA THR A 551 5.95 -41.63 10.48
C THR A 551 5.54 -43.01 10.98
N ILE A 552 4.77 -43.02 12.09
CA ILE A 552 4.21 -44.27 12.61
C ILE A 552 3.30 -44.98 11.60
N ASP A 553 2.62 -44.23 10.74
CA ASP A 553 1.73 -44.83 9.73
C ASP A 553 2.55 -45.54 8.63
N ASP A 554 3.73 -45.01 8.30
CA ASP A 554 4.68 -45.70 7.41
C ASP A 554 5.19 -47.00 8.09
N LEU A 555 5.51 -46.94 9.39
CA LEU A 555 5.91 -48.11 10.18
C LEU A 555 4.81 -49.17 10.30
N LYS A 556 3.55 -48.76 10.51
CA LYS A 556 2.40 -49.66 10.57
C LYS A 556 2.21 -50.42 9.26
N THR A 557 2.44 -49.79 8.12
CA THR A 557 2.33 -50.41 6.81
C THR A 557 3.34 -51.55 6.67
N VAL A 558 4.56 -51.37 7.18
CA VAL A 558 5.60 -52.44 7.18
C VAL A 558 5.30 -53.54 8.19
N LEU A 559 4.64 -53.23 9.32
CA LEU A 559 4.22 -54.23 10.30
C LEU A 559 3.16 -55.20 9.77
N LEU A 560 2.48 -54.90 8.68
CA LEU A 560 1.58 -55.83 7.98
C LEU A 560 2.34 -56.97 7.31
N GLU A 561 3.66 -56.78 7.02
CA GLU A 561 4.56 -57.78 6.48
C GLU A 561 5.84 -57.88 7.35
N PRO A 562 5.79 -58.49 8.56
CA PRO A 562 6.89 -58.47 9.52
C PRO A 562 8.18 -59.11 9.03
N GLU A 563 8.09 -60.01 8.06
CA GLU A 563 9.25 -60.70 7.46
C GLU A 563 10.10 -59.78 6.59
N ALA A 564 9.53 -58.67 6.09
CA ALA A 564 10.23 -57.69 5.28
C ALA A 564 11.00 -56.65 6.14
N ALA A 565 10.59 -56.40 7.38
CA ALA A 565 11.16 -55.36 8.24
C ALA A 565 12.69 -55.47 8.45
N PRO A 566 13.32 -56.66 8.59
CA PRO A 566 14.77 -56.77 8.71
C PRO A 566 15.54 -56.46 7.42
N LEU A 567 14.88 -56.51 6.28
CA LEU A 567 15.48 -56.29 4.95
C LEU A 567 15.39 -54.85 4.47
N LEU A 568 14.52 -54.01 5.10
CA LEU A 568 14.28 -52.65 4.70
C LEU A 568 15.14 -51.65 5.52
N LEU A 569 15.64 -50.64 4.80
CA LEU A 569 16.34 -49.52 5.39
C LEU A 569 15.37 -48.30 5.55
N VAL A 570 15.65 -47.44 6.51
CA VAL A 570 14.87 -46.20 6.76
C VAL A 570 14.77 -45.36 5.49
N GLY A 571 15.85 -45.26 4.71
CA GLY A 571 15.88 -44.49 3.48
C GLY A 571 14.92 -44.95 2.38
N GLU A 572 14.46 -46.23 2.43
CA GLU A 572 13.53 -46.80 1.45
C GLU A 572 12.07 -46.55 1.82
N VAL A 573 11.78 -46.24 3.10
CA VAL A 573 10.43 -46.10 3.63
C VAL A 573 10.13 -44.67 4.03
N MET A 574 11.15 -43.84 4.26
CA MET A 574 10.97 -42.45 4.68
C MET A 574 10.21 -41.60 3.64
N ARG A 575 9.49 -40.61 4.11
CA ARG A 575 8.82 -39.61 3.29
C ARG A 575 9.79 -38.46 2.98
N ALA A 576 10.47 -38.54 1.84
CA ALA A 576 11.40 -37.50 1.37
C ALA A 576 10.68 -36.29 0.76
N ASP A 577 9.38 -36.41 0.45
CA ASP A 577 8.53 -35.36 -0.13
C ASP A 577 8.09 -34.31 0.89
N VAL A 578 8.21 -34.55 2.19
CA VAL A 578 7.79 -33.67 3.26
C VAL A 578 8.91 -32.68 3.61
N PRO A 579 8.80 -31.39 3.30
CA PRO A 579 9.82 -30.42 3.67
C PRO A 579 9.74 -30.08 5.18
N PRO A 580 10.84 -29.69 5.81
CA PRO A 580 10.83 -29.19 7.18
C PRO A 580 10.24 -27.78 7.23
N ILE A 581 9.71 -27.38 8.40
CA ILE A 581 9.29 -26.01 8.66
C ILE A 581 10.39 -25.26 9.40
N LYS A 582 10.53 -23.97 9.12
CA LYS A 582 11.50 -23.12 9.81
C LYS A 582 10.95 -22.63 11.14
N PHE A 583 11.82 -22.46 12.12
CA PHE A 583 11.46 -21.95 13.45
C PHE A 583 10.74 -20.61 13.42
N HIS A 584 11.04 -19.77 12.43
CA HIS A 584 10.43 -18.46 12.25
C HIS A 584 9.26 -18.41 11.26
N ASP A 585 8.79 -19.53 10.75
CA ASP A 585 7.61 -19.59 9.90
C ASP A 585 6.31 -19.36 10.71
N THR A 586 5.21 -19.04 10.00
CA THR A 586 3.90 -18.79 10.62
C THR A 586 3.13 -20.09 10.81
N LEU A 587 2.15 -20.10 11.75
CA LEU A 587 1.26 -21.24 11.93
C LEU A 587 0.40 -21.52 10.70
N ASP A 588 0.13 -20.53 9.87
CA ASP A 588 -0.59 -20.67 8.60
C ASP A 588 0.22 -21.53 7.60
N ALA A 589 1.53 -21.29 7.54
CA ALA A 589 2.45 -22.14 6.75
C ALA A 589 2.46 -23.58 7.27
N ALA A 590 2.54 -23.75 8.60
CA ALA A 590 2.50 -25.06 9.24
C ALA A 590 1.17 -25.79 8.95
N LEU A 591 0.04 -25.12 9.09
CA LEU A 591 -1.29 -25.71 8.82
C LEU A 591 -1.43 -26.12 7.36
N THR A 592 -0.92 -25.31 6.43
CA THR A 592 -0.89 -25.63 5.01
C THR A 592 -0.08 -26.90 4.73
N MET A 593 1.07 -27.07 5.41
CA MET A 593 1.90 -28.27 5.29
C MET A 593 1.23 -29.51 5.88
N PHE A 594 0.61 -29.38 7.06
CA PHE A 594 -0.17 -30.48 7.65
C PHE A 594 -1.29 -30.96 6.72
N GLY A 595 -2.00 -30.02 6.08
CA GLY A 595 -3.07 -30.36 5.14
C GLY A 595 -2.57 -30.95 3.81
N ARG A 596 -1.43 -30.44 3.29
CA ARG A 596 -0.88 -30.85 2.00
C ARG A 596 -0.28 -32.26 2.04
N PHE A 597 0.41 -32.59 3.13
CA PHE A 597 1.16 -33.86 3.25
C PHE A 597 0.44 -34.88 4.11
N ASP A 598 -0.71 -34.54 4.68
CA ASP A 598 -1.53 -35.37 5.57
C ASP A 598 -0.70 -36.07 6.67
N ILE A 599 -0.01 -35.23 7.45
CA ILE A 599 0.86 -35.62 8.55
C ILE A 599 0.40 -35.01 9.86
N SER A 600 0.75 -35.59 10.99
CA SER A 600 0.42 -35.11 12.33
C SER A 600 1.56 -34.34 12.99
N ARG A 601 2.80 -34.52 12.50
CA ARG A 601 4.01 -33.87 13.05
C ARG A 601 4.88 -33.34 11.93
N LEU A 602 5.47 -32.14 12.13
CA LEU A 602 6.41 -31.47 11.23
C LEU A 602 7.74 -31.27 11.93
N ALA A 603 8.85 -31.59 11.26
CA ALA A 603 10.19 -31.29 11.73
C ALA A 603 10.45 -29.77 11.69
N VAL A 604 10.91 -29.20 12.79
CA VAL A 604 11.25 -27.78 12.92
C VAL A 604 12.76 -27.62 12.91
N LEU A 605 13.26 -26.84 11.95
CA LEU A 605 14.69 -26.53 11.83
C LEU A 605 14.92 -25.05 12.17
N ASP A 606 16.06 -24.77 12.80
CA ASP A 606 16.53 -23.40 12.99
C ASP A 606 17.10 -22.84 11.69
N ASP A 607 17.07 -21.51 11.53
CA ASP A 607 17.81 -20.86 10.45
C ASP A 607 19.34 -21.05 10.72
N VAL A 608 20.03 -21.45 9.68
CA VAL A 608 21.46 -21.78 9.61
C VAL A 608 22.31 -21.20 10.75
N ASN A 609 22.83 -22.05 11.62
CA ASN A 609 23.85 -21.68 12.61
C ASN A 609 25.08 -21.11 11.85
N PRO A 610 25.48 -19.85 12.10
CA PRO A 610 26.62 -19.24 11.39
C PRO A 610 27.95 -20.00 11.54
N ALA A 611 28.07 -20.88 12.57
CA ALA A 611 29.27 -21.65 12.86
C ALA A 611 29.37 -22.93 12.03
N ASP A 612 28.24 -23.67 11.80
CA ASP A 612 28.27 -25.02 11.22
C ASP A 612 27.69 -25.14 9.83
N LYS A 613 27.09 -24.07 9.29
CA LYS A 613 26.39 -24.03 7.97
C LYS A 613 25.24 -25.03 7.79
N THR A 614 24.91 -25.84 8.79
CA THR A 614 23.79 -26.80 8.76
C THR A 614 22.66 -26.33 9.67
N PRO A 615 21.39 -26.45 9.26
CA PRO A 615 20.25 -26.08 10.10
C PRO A 615 20.15 -27.07 11.28
N ALA A 616 20.02 -26.54 12.51
CA ALA A 616 19.84 -27.36 13.71
C ALA A 616 18.41 -27.87 13.81
N LEU A 617 18.21 -29.15 14.13
CA LEU A 617 16.90 -29.74 14.43
C LEU A 617 16.47 -29.27 15.84
N LEU A 618 15.36 -28.54 15.94
CA LEU A 618 14.80 -28.05 17.20
C LEU A 618 13.78 -29.01 17.82
N GLY A 619 13.02 -29.74 17.00
CA GLY A 619 12.03 -30.68 17.48
C GLY A 619 10.89 -30.91 16.48
N PHE A 620 9.77 -31.45 16.99
CA PHE A 620 8.53 -31.62 16.24
C PHE A 620 7.49 -30.61 16.63
N LEU A 621 6.84 -30.00 15.65
CA LEU A 621 5.58 -29.29 15.78
C LEU A 621 4.43 -30.26 15.54
N THR A 622 3.49 -30.37 16.48
CA THR A 622 2.30 -31.20 16.31
C THR A 622 1.09 -30.38 15.86
N ARG A 623 0.20 -31.02 15.08
CA ARG A 623 -1.07 -30.40 14.67
C ARG A 623 -1.97 -30.06 15.87
N SER A 624 -1.93 -30.87 16.93
CA SER A 624 -2.69 -30.63 18.16
C SER A 624 -2.23 -29.38 18.91
N GLU A 625 -0.90 -29.15 19.04
CA GLU A 625 -0.37 -27.97 19.70
C GLU A 625 -0.65 -26.70 18.89
N LEU A 626 -0.55 -26.78 17.56
CA LEU A 626 -0.97 -25.69 16.67
C LEU A 626 -2.44 -25.33 16.90
N MET A 627 -3.34 -26.30 16.89
CA MET A 627 -4.78 -26.07 17.08
C MET A 627 -5.11 -25.55 18.48
N LYS A 628 -4.43 -26.06 19.51
CA LYS A 628 -4.57 -25.57 20.89
C LYS A 628 -4.16 -24.10 21.01
N ARG A 629 -3.03 -23.72 20.44
CA ARG A 629 -2.56 -22.33 20.44
C ARG A 629 -3.48 -21.42 19.66
N TYR A 630 -3.99 -21.89 18.53
CA TYR A 630 -4.99 -21.16 17.73
C TYR A 630 -6.28 -20.91 18.53
N GLN A 631 -6.80 -21.92 19.24
CA GLN A 631 -7.97 -21.76 20.09
C GLN A 631 -7.73 -20.80 21.27
N GLN A 632 -6.55 -20.84 21.87
CA GLN A 632 -6.17 -19.91 22.95
C GLN A 632 -6.15 -18.45 22.45
N GLU A 633 -5.65 -18.21 21.24
CA GLU A 633 -5.62 -16.86 20.66
C GLU A 633 -7.03 -16.37 20.35
N LEU A 634 -7.91 -17.23 19.80
CA LEU A 634 -9.32 -16.90 19.58
C LEU A 634 -10.08 -16.61 20.91
N ALA A 635 -9.80 -17.38 21.95
CA ALA A 635 -10.41 -17.17 23.26
C ALA A 635 -9.87 -15.89 23.94
N GLY A 636 -8.60 -15.53 23.74
CA GLY A 636 -8.01 -14.30 24.23
C GLY A 636 -8.56 -13.04 23.54
N ASP A 637 -8.96 -13.13 22.28
CA ASP A 637 -9.64 -12.05 21.55
C ASP A 637 -11.12 -11.85 21.97
N LEU A 638 -11.72 -12.84 22.62
CA LEU A 638 -13.12 -12.78 23.12
C LEU A 638 -13.24 -12.29 24.58
N THR A 639 -12.13 -12.09 25.30
CA THR A 639 -12.10 -11.72 26.73
C THR A 639 -11.56 -10.32 27.02
N VAL A 640 -11.55 -9.41 26.00
CA VAL A 640 -11.20 -7.99 26.22
C VAL A 640 -12.37 -7.09 25.80
#